data_e579bf960d5aea99a9adc9bfbac626cc
#
_entry.id   e579bf960d5aea99a9adc9bfbac626cc
#
_cell.length_a   1.000
_cell.length_b   1.000
_cell.length_c   1.000
_cell.angle_alpha   90.00
_cell.angle_beta   90.00
_cell.angle_gamma   90.00
#
_symmetry.space_group_name_H-M   'P 1'
#
loop_
_entity.id
_entity.type
_entity.pdbx_description
1 polymer ?
#
loop_
_entity_poly.entity_id
_entity_poly.type
_entity_poly.pdbx_seq_one_letter_code
_entity_poly.pdbx_strand_id
1 'polypeptide(L)' 'MKSVNIYLENAAAAESFVQTMRQFEGEYDLALGSYTVDTKSILGVFALGIGKTLNLVFVNSKGEDEDVLNAVERYRMAA' A
#
# COMPACT_ATOMS: atom_id res chain seq x y z
N MET A 1 15.68 1.06 0.35
CA MET A 1 14.35 1.05 0.97
C MET A 1 13.53 -0.07 0.35
N LYS A 2 12.85 -0.87 1.17
CA LYS A 2 12.07 -1.99 0.66
C LYS A 2 10.79 -1.49 -0.01
N SER A 3 10.41 -2.12 -1.10
CA SER A 3 9.14 -1.84 -1.74
C SER A 3 8.63 -3.08 -2.48
N VAL A 4 7.31 -3.12 -2.70
CA VAL A 4 6.67 -4.16 -3.49
C VAL A 4 5.57 -3.54 -4.34
N ASN A 5 5.28 -4.16 -5.47
CA ASN A 5 4.20 -3.69 -6.33
C ASN A 5 2.88 -4.30 -5.88
N ILE A 6 1.84 -3.47 -5.83
CA ILE A 6 0.48 -3.89 -5.51
C ILE A 6 -0.50 -3.36 -6.55
N TYR A 7 -1.68 -3.97 -6.57
CA TYR A 7 -2.74 -3.58 -7.49
C TYR A 7 -4.05 -3.51 -6.71
N LEU A 8 -4.71 -2.36 -6.77
CA LEU A 8 -6.01 -2.15 -6.13
C LEU A 8 -7.05 -2.03 -7.23
N GLU A 9 -7.77 -3.11 -7.47
CA GLU A 9 -8.61 -3.22 -8.66
C GLU A 9 -9.89 -2.39 -8.61
N ASN A 10 -10.35 -2.02 -7.41
CA ASN A 10 -11.58 -1.24 -7.26
C ASN A 10 -11.58 -0.53 -5.90
N ALA A 11 -12.64 0.28 -5.68
CA ALA A 11 -12.76 1.05 -4.45
C ALA A 11 -12.81 0.17 -3.20
N ALA A 12 -13.48 -0.97 -3.27
CA ALA A 12 -13.56 -1.88 -2.14
C ALA A 12 -12.19 -2.43 -1.76
N ALA A 13 -11.36 -2.77 -2.76
CA ALA A 13 -9.99 -3.23 -2.51
C ALA A 13 -9.15 -2.13 -1.89
N ALA A 14 -9.30 -0.89 -2.34
CA ALA A 14 -8.57 0.25 -1.78
C ALA A 14 -8.96 0.49 -0.32
N GLU A 15 -10.24 0.43 0.01
CA GLU A 15 -10.70 0.57 1.40
C GLU A 15 -10.15 -0.54 2.28
N SER A 16 -10.21 -1.78 1.81
CA SER A 16 -9.68 -2.93 2.53
C SER A 16 -8.17 -2.79 2.78
N PHE A 17 -7.44 -2.34 1.76
CA PHE A 17 -6.00 -2.12 1.86
C PHE A 17 -5.68 -1.06 2.93
N VAL A 18 -6.38 0.07 2.91
CA VAL A 18 -6.16 1.14 3.89
C VAL A 18 -6.46 0.64 5.31
N GLN A 19 -7.55 -0.10 5.51
CA GLN A 19 -7.87 -0.67 6.81
C GLN A 19 -6.79 -1.62 7.30
N THR A 20 -6.25 -2.42 6.39
CA THR A 20 -5.14 -3.33 6.70
C THR A 20 -3.92 -2.54 7.15
N MET A 21 -3.54 -1.51 6.39
CA MET A 21 -2.34 -0.72 6.72
C MET A 21 -2.47 0.05 8.02
N ARG A 22 -3.69 0.45 8.39
CA ARG A 22 -3.92 1.16 9.65
C ARG A 22 -3.63 0.32 10.88
N GLN A 23 -3.52 -0.99 10.74
CA GLN A 23 -3.18 -1.90 11.84
C GLN A 23 -1.69 -1.86 12.21
N PHE A 24 -0.86 -1.28 11.35
CA PHE A 24 0.58 -1.25 11.55
C PHE A 24 1.03 0.12 12.06
N GLU A 25 2.07 0.11 12.92
CA GLU A 25 2.60 1.34 13.51
C GLU A 25 3.61 2.03 12.62
N GLY A 26 4.23 1.30 11.70
CA GLY A 26 5.23 1.85 10.82
C GLY A 26 4.67 2.87 9.83
N GLU A 27 5.58 3.45 9.04
CA GLU A 27 5.23 4.39 8.00
C GLU A 27 5.39 3.71 6.64
N TYR A 28 4.33 3.75 5.85
CA TYR A 28 4.28 3.11 4.54
C TYR A 28 3.61 4.04 3.55
N ASP A 29 4.21 4.20 2.38
CA ASP A 29 3.66 5.05 1.33
C ASP A 29 3.26 4.23 0.12
N LEU A 30 2.31 4.75 -0.66
CA LEU A 30 2.05 4.29 -2.01
C LEU A 30 2.57 5.33 -2.99
N ALA A 31 3.26 4.86 -4.01
CA ALA A 31 3.85 5.72 -5.01
C ALA A 31 3.38 5.33 -6.41
N LEU A 32 3.18 6.33 -7.25
CA LEU A 32 2.91 6.18 -8.68
C LEU A 32 3.65 7.30 -9.40
N GLY A 33 4.73 6.95 -10.10
CA GLY A 33 5.60 7.95 -10.69
C GLY A 33 6.22 8.83 -9.61
N SER A 34 6.04 10.13 -9.72
CA SER A 34 6.54 11.10 -8.75
C SER A 34 5.56 11.41 -7.62
N TYR A 35 4.38 10.80 -7.63
CA TYR A 35 3.35 11.04 -6.61
C TYR A 35 3.44 10.00 -5.51
N THR A 36 3.31 10.45 -4.28
CA THR A 36 3.40 9.60 -3.09
C THR A 36 2.32 9.98 -2.12
N VAL A 37 1.63 9.00 -1.54
CA VAL A 37 0.60 9.23 -0.52
C VAL A 37 0.81 8.26 0.64
N ASP A 38 0.28 8.62 1.81
CA ASP A 38 0.29 7.75 2.98
C ASP A 38 -0.73 6.61 2.76
N THR A 39 -0.29 5.37 2.97
CA THR A 39 -1.16 4.19 2.82
C THR A 39 -2.35 4.21 3.77
N LYS A 40 -2.29 4.99 4.82
CA LYS A 40 -3.36 5.07 5.84
C LYS A 40 -4.39 6.15 5.51
N SER A 41 -4.23 6.86 4.40
CA SER A 41 -5.13 7.91 3.96
C SER A 41 -6.01 7.39 2.81
N ILE A 42 -7.29 7.13 3.09
CA ILE A 42 -8.20 6.62 2.06
C ILE A 42 -8.35 7.62 0.90
N LEU A 43 -8.43 8.91 1.21
CA LEU A 43 -8.55 9.93 0.16
C LEU A 43 -7.29 10.01 -0.68
N GLY A 44 -6.12 9.90 -0.05
CA GLY A 44 -4.86 9.88 -0.77
C GLY A 44 -4.75 8.69 -1.70
N VAL A 45 -5.12 7.51 -1.21
CA VAL A 45 -5.05 6.28 -2.01
C VAL A 45 -6.02 6.37 -3.20
N PHE A 46 -7.23 6.86 -3.00
CA PHE A 46 -8.18 7.06 -4.10
C PHE A 46 -7.63 8.07 -5.13
N ALA A 47 -7.03 9.15 -4.65
CA ALA A 47 -6.48 10.18 -5.54
C ALA A 47 -5.31 9.65 -6.36
N LEU A 48 -4.50 8.76 -5.78
CA LEU A 48 -3.36 8.19 -6.49
C LEU A 48 -3.78 7.31 -7.65
N GLY A 49 -4.80 6.48 -7.43
CA GLY A 49 -5.39 5.73 -8.52
C GLY A 49 -5.77 4.31 -8.17
N ILE A 50 -6.92 3.91 -8.72
CA ILE A 50 -7.43 2.54 -8.66
C ILE A 50 -7.27 1.95 -10.05
N GLY A 51 -7.01 0.64 -10.11
CA GLY A 51 -6.81 -0.03 -11.39
C GLY A 51 -5.44 0.22 -12.01
N LYS A 52 -4.46 0.56 -11.17
CA LYS A 52 -3.08 0.81 -11.60
C LYS A 52 -2.12 0.05 -10.71
N THR A 53 -0.97 -0.32 -11.25
CA THR A 53 0.10 -0.88 -10.44
C THR A 53 0.74 0.23 -9.62
N LEU A 54 0.74 0.07 -8.30
CA LEU A 54 1.29 1.04 -7.37
C LEU A 54 2.47 0.42 -6.64
N ASN A 55 3.37 1.25 -6.16
CA ASN A 55 4.53 0.78 -5.41
C ASN A 55 4.33 1.05 -3.92
N LEU A 56 4.25 0.00 -3.13
CA LEU A 56 4.17 0.10 -1.67
C LEU A 56 5.59 0.24 -1.13
N VAL A 57 5.90 1.37 -0.53
CA VAL A 57 7.24 1.69 -0.04
C VAL A 57 7.25 1.62 1.49
N PHE A 58 8.21 0.86 2.02
CA PHE A 58 8.40 0.71 3.46
C PHE A 58 9.33 1.83 3.93
N VAL A 59 8.74 2.93 4.39
CA VAL A 59 9.50 4.11 4.81
C VAL A 59 10.18 3.87 6.15
N ASN A 60 9.41 3.39 7.12
CA ASN A 60 9.92 3.03 8.44
C ASN A 60 9.01 1.95 9.03
N SER A 61 9.40 0.70 8.88
CA SER A 61 8.52 -0.43 9.17
C SER A 61 8.51 -0.87 10.63
N LYS A 62 9.41 -0.37 11.45
CA LYS A 62 9.45 -0.69 12.89
C LYS A 62 9.43 -2.20 13.17
N GLY A 63 10.11 -2.98 12.32
CA GLY A 63 10.18 -4.43 12.49
C GLY A 63 8.97 -5.20 11.99
N GLU A 64 8.06 -4.55 11.28
CA GLU A 64 6.81 -5.15 10.80
C GLU A 64 6.89 -5.70 9.37
N ASP A 65 8.07 -5.71 8.74
CA ASP A 65 8.21 -6.02 7.32
C ASP A 65 7.47 -7.28 6.90
N GLU A 66 7.70 -8.39 7.60
CA GLU A 66 7.08 -9.65 7.22
C GLU A 66 5.57 -9.65 7.45
N ASP A 67 5.14 -9.04 8.55
CA ASP A 67 3.72 -8.95 8.84
C ASP A 67 2.99 -8.13 7.78
N VAL A 68 3.59 -7.04 7.33
CA VAL A 68 3.02 -6.22 6.26
C VAL A 68 3.00 -6.98 4.95
N LEU A 69 4.09 -7.66 4.58
CA LEU A 69 4.14 -8.46 3.35
C LEU A 69 3.05 -9.52 3.34
N ASN A 70 2.85 -10.21 4.46
CA ASN A 70 1.81 -11.23 4.57
C ASN A 70 0.41 -10.60 4.46
N ALA A 71 0.20 -9.46 5.10
CA ALA A 71 -1.10 -8.81 5.13
C ALA A 71 -1.51 -8.27 3.75
N VAL A 72 -0.54 -7.86 2.92
CA VAL A 72 -0.83 -7.29 1.60
C VAL A 72 -0.67 -8.30 0.46
N GLU A 73 -0.41 -9.56 0.76
CA GLU A 73 -0.13 -10.58 -0.24
C GLU A 73 -1.22 -10.65 -1.32
N ARG A 74 -2.48 -10.54 -0.93
CA ARG A 74 -3.60 -10.61 -1.87
C ARG A 74 -3.65 -9.44 -2.86
N TYR A 75 -2.94 -8.34 -2.55
CA TYR A 75 -2.87 -7.17 -3.43
C TYR A 75 -1.62 -7.18 -4.30
N ARG A 76 -0.69 -8.08 -4.06
CA ARG A 76 0.58 -8.08 -4.79
C ARG A 76 0.37 -8.53 -6.22
N MET A 77 1.10 -7.85 -7.12
CA MET A 77 1.10 -8.26 -8.51
C MET A 77 1.89 -9.55 -8.65
N ALA A 78 1.32 -10.51 -9.37
CA ALA A 78 2.07 -11.67 -9.80
C ALA A 78 3.14 -11.20 -10.79
N ALA A 79 4.34 -11.65 -10.58
CA ALA A 79 5.45 -11.28 -11.45
C ALA A 79 5.30 -11.90 -12.85
#